data_fd1194d8ec3057be5839746e697b5de8
#
_entry.id   fd1194d8ec3057be5839746e697b5de8
#
_cell.length_a   1.000
_cell.length_b   1.000
_cell.length_c   1.000
_cell.angle_alpha   90.00
_cell.angle_beta   90.00
_cell.angle_gamma   90.00
#
_symmetry.space_group_name_H-M   'P 1'
#
loop_
_entity.id
_entity.type
_entity.pdbx_description
1 polymer ?
#
loop_
_entity_poly.entity_id
_entity_poly.type
_entity_poly.pdbx_seq_one_letter_code
_entity_poly.pdbx_strand_id
1 'polypeptide(L)'
;IPHILFHDLNTNYYPNHSVWACGNKIHSSGITQPPILAIILKLILDKKRINKKDKPEIKKIIKGILKYHKWFIKFRDPNNSGLVSILHPWESGYDNSPLWDDPMSKVKVPKNLKYKRGDNKVVNPEYRPLDIDYDRYVTIKNHLRKNNYNPKKLYKASLFNVVDVGFNSIFLRANKDLLKLLNTFNLQSTELESY
;
A
#
# COMPACT_ATOMS: atom_id res chain seq x y z
N ILE A 1 4.37 -4.10 3.25
CA ILE A 1 4.17 -3.16 4.38
C ILE A 1 2.72 -2.70 4.30
N PRO A 2 1.93 -2.84 5.38
CA PRO A 2 0.54 -2.40 5.39
C PRO A 2 0.40 -0.88 5.50
N HIS A 3 -0.74 -0.37 5.06
CA HIS A 3 -1.11 1.04 5.16
C HIS A 3 -1.23 1.50 6.63
N ILE A 4 -1.81 0.68 7.51
CA ILE A 4 -1.95 0.96 8.94
C ILE A 4 -1.45 -0.22 9.77
N LEU A 5 -0.72 0.08 10.84
CA LEU A 5 -0.43 -0.83 11.95
C LEU A 5 -1.24 -0.33 13.16
N PHE A 6 -2.07 -1.21 13.73
CA PHE A 6 -2.90 -0.88 14.88
C PHE A 6 -2.13 -1.17 16.17
N HIS A 7 -1.68 -0.11 16.85
CA HIS A 7 -1.04 -0.20 18.15
C HIS A 7 -2.08 -0.28 19.27
N ASP A 8 -3.10 0.57 19.21
CA ASP A 8 -4.24 0.55 20.11
C ASP A 8 -5.43 -0.15 19.44
N LEU A 9 -5.97 -1.18 20.12
CA LEU A 9 -7.11 -1.95 19.63
C LEU A 9 -8.46 -1.38 20.11
N ASN A 10 -8.46 -0.48 21.08
CA ASN A 10 -9.64 0.16 21.67
C ASN A 10 -9.98 1.50 20.96
N THR A 11 -9.74 1.59 19.68
CA THR A 11 -9.96 2.82 18.91
C THR A 11 -11.35 2.88 18.29
N ASN A 12 -11.92 4.08 18.26
CA ASN A 12 -13.13 4.41 17.51
C ASN A 12 -12.87 4.67 16.01
N TYR A 13 -11.62 4.55 15.57
CA TYR A 13 -11.25 4.70 14.17
C TYR A 13 -11.92 3.62 13.30
N TYR A 14 -12.46 4.04 12.15
CA TYR A 14 -13.06 3.12 11.18
C TYR A 14 -12.39 3.29 9.81
N PRO A 15 -12.03 2.20 9.15
CA PRO A 15 -12.08 0.79 9.57
C PRO A 15 -10.96 0.43 10.56
N ASN A 16 -11.32 -0.09 11.72
CA ASN A 16 -10.39 -0.51 12.79
C ASN A 16 -9.82 -1.92 12.54
N HIS A 17 -9.01 -2.42 13.45
CA HIS A 17 -8.36 -3.73 13.35
C HIS A 17 -9.35 -4.89 13.15
N SER A 18 -10.50 -4.88 13.84
CA SER A 18 -11.51 -5.94 13.74
C SER A 18 -12.23 -5.93 12.38
N VAL A 19 -12.41 -4.74 11.81
CA VAL A 19 -13.02 -4.56 10.49
C VAL A 19 -12.07 -5.01 9.38
N TRP A 20 -10.78 -4.76 9.52
CA TRP A 20 -9.77 -5.30 8.61
C TRP A 20 -9.58 -6.80 8.81
N ALA A 21 -9.53 -7.27 10.07
CA ALA A 21 -9.24 -8.66 10.43
C ALA A 21 -8.01 -9.22 9.69
N CYS A 22 -6.95 -8.44 9.64
CA CYS A 22 -5.69 -8.76 8.98
C CYS A 22 -4.55 -8.78 9.99
N GLY A 23 -3.72 -9.85 9.95
CA GLY A 23 -2.61 -10.07 10.86
C GLY A 23 -3.05 -10.68 12.21
N ASN A 24 -2.37 -11.77 12.61
CA ASN A 24 -2.68 -12.48 13.86
C ASN A 24 -1.85 -11.97 15.05
N LYS A 25 -0.57 -11.66 14.81
CA LYS A 25 0.36 -11.16 15.84
C LYS A 25 0.45 -9.64 15.84
N ILE A 26 0.40 -9.03 14.66
CA ILE A 26 0.43 -7.60 14.46
C ILE A 26 -0.81 -7.25 13.67
N HIS A 27 -1.76 -6.57 14.31
CA HIS A 27 -2.99 -6.14 13.65
C HIS A 27 -2.70 -5.02 12.66
N SER A 28 -3.17 -5.19 11.42
CA SER A 28 -2.88 -4.24 10.34
C SER A 28 -4.06 -4.09 9.39
N SER A 29 -4.00 -3.08 8.53
CA SER A 29 -4.81 -3.03 7.32
C SER A 29 -4.35 -4.09 6.32
N GLY A 30 -5.25 -4.55 5.45
CA GLY A 30 -4.95 -5.54 4.42
C GLY A 30 -4.51 -4.95 3.08
N ILE A 31 -4.17 -3.67 3.04
CA ILE A 31 -3.71 -2.91 1.85
C ILE A 31 -2.35 -2.28 2.10
N THR A 32 -1.69 -1.82 1.02
CA THR A 32 -0.35 -1.22 1.08
C THR A 32 -0.40 0.31 1.02
N GLN A 33 0.77 0.92 0.84
CA GLN A 33 0.97 2.35 0.56
C GLN A 33 2.00 2.54 -0.55
N PRO A 34 2.14 3.75 -1.12
CA PRO A 34 3.23 4.05 -2.01
C PRO A 34 4.58 3.70 -1.38
N PRO A 35 5.49 3.04 -2.12
CA PRO A 35 6.74 2.48 -1.57
C PRO A 35 7.84 3.53 -1.40
N ILE A 36 7.62 4.55 -0.57
CA ILE A 36 8.52 5.71 -0.37
C ILE A 36 9.74 5.42 0.50
N LEU A 37 9.80 4.26 1.19
CA LEU A 37 10.80 4.01 2.23
C LEU A 37 12.25 4.05 1.72
N ALA A 38 12.50 3.58 0.51
CA ALA A 38 13.85 3.65 -0.08
C ALA A 38 14.28 5.10 -0.33
N ILE A 39 13.36 5.95 -0.79
CA ILE A 39 13.58 7.37 -1.02
C ILE A 39 13.93 8.06 0.30
N ILE A 40 13.11 7.83 1.35
CA ILE A 40 13.32 8.43 2.67
C ILE A 40 14.66 7.97 3.27
N LEU A 41 14.94 6.66 3.24
CA LEU A 41 16.18 6.13 3.77
C LEU A 41 17.40 6.73 3.05
N LYS A 42 17.34 6.80 1.72
CA LYS A 42 18.41 7.41 0.91
C LYS A 42 18.64 8.88 1.28
N LEU A 43 17.58 9.67 1.41
CA LEU A 43 17.66 11.09 1.80
C LEU A 43 18.27 11.27 3.21
N ILE A 44 17.93 10.39 4.16
CA ILE A 44 18.51 10.43 5.52
C ILE A 44 20.00 10.13 5.46
N LEU A 45 20.40 9.09 4.73
CA LEU A 45 21.80 8.65 4.66
C LEU A 45 22.68 9.62 3.87
N ASP A 46 22.12 10.37 2.91
CA ASP A 46 22.85 11.42 2.19
C ASP A 46 23.17 12.63 3.09
N LYS A 47 22.33 12.90 4.08
CA LYS A 47 22.47 14.05 4.98
C LYS A 47 23.22 13.74 6.28
N LYS A 48 23.29 12.48 6.69
CA LYS A 48 23.87 12.08 7.97
C LYS A 48 25.10 11.20 7.77
N ARG A 49 26.17 11.47 8.53
CA ARG A 49 27.34 10.60 8.61
C ARG A 49 26.94 9.31 9.32
N ILE A 50 27.12 8.16 8.65
CA ILE A 50 26.77 6.85 9.17
C ILE A 50 27.86 6.39 10.13
N ASN A 51 27.50 6.08 11.37
CA ASN A 51 28.42 5.45 12.32
C ASN A 51 28.61 3.95 11.96
N LYS A 52 29.80 3.42 12.23
CA LYS A 52 30.10 1.98 11.98
C LYS A 52 29.10 1.06 12.69
N LYS A 53 28.69 1.41 13.92
CA LYS A 53 27.74 0.63 14.74
C LYS A 53 26.34 0.54 14.15
N ASP A 54 25.91 1.51 13.32
CA ASP A 54 24.56 1.57 12.77
C ASP A 54 24.42 0.78 11.45
N LYS A 55 25.56 0.44 10.81
CA LYS A 55 25.56 -0.26 9.51
C LYS A 55 24.81 -1.59 9.49
N PRO A 56 24.87 -2.47 10.51
CA PRO A 56 24.12 -3.72 10.52
C PRO A 56 22.60 -3.51 10.50
N GLU A 57 22.09 -2.55 11.28
CA GLU A 57 20.66 -2.24 11.32
C GLU A 57 20.19 -1.59 10.02
N ILE A 58 20.98 -0.69 9.44
CA ILE A 58 20.68 -0.11 8.13
C ILE A 58 20.61 -1.21 7.05
N LYS A 59 21.55 -2.16 7.04
CA LYS A 59 21.49 -3.31 6.12
C LYS A 59 20.21 -4.13 6.29
N LYS A 60 19.75 -4.33 7.52
CA LYS A 60 18.51 -5.04 7.82
C LYS A 60 17.30 -4.29 7.27
N ILE A 61 17.25 -2.96 7.45
CA ILE A 61 16.21 -2.11 6.88
C ILE A 61 16.19 -2.20 5.35
N ILE A 62 17.35 -2.06 4.69
CA ILE A 62 17.47 -2.17 3.22
C ILE A 62 16.95 -3.52 2.72
N LYS A 63 17.31 -4.64 3.39
CA LYS A 63 16.79 -5.97 3.05
C LYS A 63 15.28 -6.06 3.22
N GLY A 64 14.71 -5.41 4.24
CA GLY A 64 13.26 -5.33 4.45
C GLY A 64 12.56 -4.56 3.33
N ILE A 65 13.12 -3.43 2.90
CA ILE A 65 12.62 -2.64 1.78
C ILE A 65 12.70 -3.45 0.48
N LEU A 66 13.83 -4.11 0.23
CA LEU A 66 13.99 -4.97 -0.94
C LEU A 66 12.92 -6.08 -1.00
N LYS A 67 12.66 -6.74 0.13
CA LYS A 67 11.59 -7.75 0.21
C LYS A 67 10.22 -7.16 -0.11
N TYR A 68 9.96 -5.92 0.30
CA TYR A 68 8.71 -5.22 0.00
C TYR A 68 8.57 -4.88 -1.49
N HIS A 69 9.65 -4.39 -2.14
CA HIS A 69 9.64 -4.12 -3.58
C HIS A 69 9.48 -5.40 -4.42
N LYS A 70 10.17 -6.47 -4.07
CA LYS A 70 9.97 -7.79 -4.70
C LYS A 70 8.55 -8.32 -4.56
N TRP A 71 7.88 -8.01 -3.44
CA TRP A 71 6.48 -8.35 -3.26
C TRP A 71 5.57 -7.62 -4.27
N PHE A 72 5.83 -6.33 -4.57
CA PHE A 72 5.09 -5.61 -5.61
C PHE A 72 5.30 -6.24 -6.98
N ILE A 73 6.53 -6.44 -7.39
CA ILE A 73 6.87 -7.07 -8.68
C ILE A 73 6.12 -8.41 -8.80
N LYS A 74 6.22 -9.26 -7.80
CA LYS A 74 5.64 -10.61 -7.85
C LYS A 74 4.11 -10.65 -7.86
N PHE A 75 3.45 -9.76 -7.11
CA PHE A 75 2.02 -9.88 -6.84
C PHE A 75 1.17 -8.73 -7.40
N ARG A 76 1.79 -7.65 -7.80
CA ARG A 76 1.11 -6.49 -8.37
C ARG A 76 1.46 -6.25 -9.85
N ASP A 77 2.44 -6.99 -10.34
CA ASP A 77 2.77 -7.12 -11.77
C ASP A 77 3.10 -8.57 -12.15
N PRO A 78 2.17 -9.53 -11.97
CA PRO A 78 2.42 -10.94 -12.25
C PRO A 78 2.62 -11.24 -13.74
N ASN A 79 2.34 -10.29 -14.63
CA ASN A 79 2.53 -10.40 -16.07
C ASN A 79 3.89 -9.82 -16.52
N ASN A 80 4.69 -9.31 -15.59
CA ASN A 80 6.00 -8.70 -15.84
C ASN A 80 5.94 -7.57 -16.88
N SER A 81 4.95 -6.70 -16.73
CA SER A 81 4.72 -5.56 -17.64
C SER A 81 5.63 -4.35 -17.34
N GLY A 82 6.35 -4.39 -16.21
CA GLY A 82 7.13 -3.26 -15.69
C GLY A 82 6.30 -2.25 -14.91
N LEU A 83 4.99 -2.50 -14.73
CA LEU A 83 4.06 -1.59 -14.06
C LEU A 83 3.23 -2.33 -13.00
N VAL A 84 3.28 -1.84 -11.76
CA VAL A 84 2.52 -2.42 -10.66
C VAL A 84 1.13 -1.81 -10.53
N SER A 85 0.16 -2.64 -10.13
CA SER A 85 -1.21 -2.21 -9.90
C SER A 85 -1.49 -1.91 -8.42
N ILE A 86 -2.41 -0.98 -8.18
CA ILE A 86 -3.08 -0.80 -6.89
C ILE A 86 -4.45 -1.52 -6.92
N LEU A 87 -4.85 -2.07 -5.79
CA LEU A 87 -6.10 -2.85 -5.65
C LEU A 87 -7.14 -2.16 -4.76
N HIS A 88 -6.85 -0.98 -4.29
CA HIS A 88 -7.74 -0.10 -3.54
C HIS A 88 -7.30 1.36 -3.71
N PRO A 89 -8.21 2.33 -3.88
CA PRO A 89 -7.86 3.75 -3.97
C PRO A 89 -6.97 4.24 -2.81
N TRP A 90 -7.20 3.73 -1.59
CA TRP A 90 -6.39 4.07 -0.41
C TRP A 90 -4.92 3.63 -0.48
N GLU A 91 -4.54 2.79 -1.44
CA GLU A 91 -3.13 2.45 -1.66
C GLU A 91 -2.34 3.56 -2.37
N SER A 92 -3.04 4.47 -3.06
CA SER A 92 -2.42 5.52 -3.87
C SER A 92 -1.80 6.66 -3.07
N GLY A 93 -2.36 6.97 -1.89
CA GLY A 93 -2.03 8.16 -1.11
C GLY A 93 -2.84 9.41 -1.51
N TYR A 94 -3.73 9.30 -2.53
CA TYR A 94 -4.68 10.35 -2.96
C TYR A 94 -6.05 9.73 -3.23
N ASP A 95 -6.68 9.29 -2.15
CA ASP A 95 -7.86 8.42 -2.10
C ASP A 95 -9.05 8.93 -2.91
N ASN A 96 -9.26 10.25 -2.93
CA ASN A 96 -10.44 10.91 -3.49
C ASN A 96 -10.15 11.54 -4.86
N SER A 97 -9.15 11.04 -5.57
CA SER A 97 -8.82 11.56 -6.90
C SER A 97 -9.91 11.23 -7.92
N PRO A 98 -10.30 12.18 -8.80
CA PRO A 98 -11.21 11.91 -9.92
C PRO A 98 -10.71 10.82 -10.88
N LEU A 99 -9.42 10.48 -10.84
CA LEU A 99 -8.85 9.36 -11.60
C LEU A 99 -9.51 8.02 -11.28
N TRP A 100 -10.15 7.92 -10.11
CA TRP A 100 -10.82 6.69 -9.67
C TRP A 100 -12.28 6.61 -10.10
N ASP A 101 -12.89 7.67 -10.65
CA ASP A 101 -14.32 7.71 -10.95
C ASP A 101 -14.74 6.59 -11.89
N ASP A 102 -14.04 6.39 -13.01
CA ASP A 102 -14.37 5.30 -13.96
C ASP A 102 -14.16 3.90 -13.35
N PRO A 103 -12.98 3.51 -12.82
CA PRO A 103 -12.83 2.21 -12.20
C PRO A 103 -13.72 1.97 -10.99
N MET A 104 -14.03 3.00 -10.20
CA MET A 104 -14.94 2.91 -9.05
C MET A 104 -16.39 2.75 -9.48
N SER A 105 -16.83 3.36 -10.58
CA SER A 105 -18.20 3.24 -11.09
C SER A 105 -18.57 1.78 -11.40
N LYS A 106 -17.59 0.94 -11.73
CA LYS A 106 -17.75 -0.48 -12.03
C LYS A 106 -17.91 -1.36 -10.78
N VAL A 107 -17.63 -0.82 -9.59
CA VAL A 107 -17.77 -1.54 -8.33
C VAL A 107 -19.25 -1.58 -7.92
N LYS A 108 -19.84 -2.78 -8.00
CA LYS A 108 -21.24 -3.00 -7.60
C LYS A 108 -21.36 -3.09 -6.08
N VAL A 109 -22.04 -2.12 -5.49
CA VAL A 109 -22.29 -2.07 -4.04
C VAL A 109 -23.42 -3.05 -3.68
N PRO A 110 -23.24 -3.95 -2.69
CA PRO A 110 -24.30 -4.82 -2.22
C PRO A 110 -25.46 -4.03 -1.56
N LYS A 111 -26.71 -4.38 -1.85
CA LYS A 111 -27.91 -3.73 -1.27
C LYS A 111 -27.98 -3.77 0.25
N ASN A 112 -27.34 -4.77 0.87
CA ASN A 112 -27.32 -4.99 2.31
C ASN A 112 -26.00 -4.58 2.98
N LEU A 113 -25.21 -3.72 2.34
CA LEU A 113 -23.98 -3.22 2.91
C LEU A 113 -24.26 -2.43 4.19
N LYS A 114 -23.64 -2.89 5.30
CA LYS A 114 -23.78 -2.23 6.61
C LYS A 114 -22.42 -1.88 7.18
N TYR A 115 -22.22 -0.61 7.49
CA TYR A 115 -21.06 -0.10 8.21
C TYR A 115 -21.40 1.29 8.79
N LYS A 116 -20.52 1.84 9.61
CA LYS A 116 -20.69 3.17 10.20
C LYS A 116 -19.52 4.05 9.78
N ARG A 117 -19.81 5.14 9.07
CA ARG A 117 -18.81 6.16 8.77
C ARG A 117 -18.40 6.91 10.04
N GLY A 118 -17.12 7.14 10.20
CA GLY A 118 -16.57 7.91 11.32
C GLY A 118 -15.96 9.26 10.90
N ASP A 119 -15.56 9.38 9.64
CA ASP A 119 -14.87 10.54 9.10
C ASP A 119 -15.73 11.82 9.10
N ASN A 120 -17.03 11.70 8.80
CA ASN A 120 -18.01 12.81 8.81
C ASN A 120 -18.26 13.42 10.20
N LYS A 121 -17.75 12.78 11.26
CA LYS A 121 -17.86 13.33 12.63
C LYS A 121 -16.70 14.26 12.99
N VAL A 122 -15.60 14.17 12.26
CA VAL A 122 -14.35 14.86 12.57
C VAL A 122 -14.09 15.99 11.57
N VAL A 123 -14.55 15.83 10.32
CA VAL A 123 -14.38 16.79 9.23
C VAL A 123 -15.72 17.12 8.61
N ASN A 124 -15.92 18.36 8.14
CA ASN A 124 -17.13 18.76 7.43
C ASN A 124 -17.39 17.78 6.26
N PRO A 125 -18.58 17.17 6.18
CA PRO A 125 -18.95 16.22 5.13
C PRO A 125 -18.70 16.70 3.69
N GLU A 126 -18.80 18.02 3.44
CA GLU A 126 -18.54 18.64 2.13
C GLU A 126 -17.11 18.42 1.62
N TYR A 127 -16.16 18.19 2.52
CA TYR A 127 -14.76 17.91 2.18
C TYR A 127 -14.45 16.41 2.16
N ARG A 128 -15.47 15.56 2.23
CA ARG A 128 -15.33 14.11 2.26
C ARG A 128 -15.92 13.46 1.01
N PRO A 129 -15.49 12.25 0.66
CA PRO A 129 -16.10 11.49 -0.44
C PRO A 129 -17.60 11.35 -0.25
N LEU A 130 -18.33 11.27 -1.34
CA LEU A 130 -19.76 10.95 -1.33
C LEU A 130 -20.00 9.59 -0.67
N ASP A 131 -21.21 9.37 -0.14
CA ASP A 131 -21.55 8.10 0.50
C ASP A 131 -21.38 6.93 -0.46
N ILE A 132 -21.75 7.08 -1.73
CA ILE A 132 -21.56 6.04 -2.73
C ILE A 132 -20.09 5.66 -2.97
N ASP A 133 -19.17 6.62 -2.88
CA ASP A 133 -17.75 6.33 -3.05
C ASP A 133 -17.22 5.61 -1.82
N TYR A 134 -17.67 6.02 -0.64
CA TYR A 134 -17.31 5.32 0.59
C TYR A 134 -17.87 3.89 0.63
N ASP A 135 -19.09 3.69 0.14
CA ASP A 135 -19.70 2.36 -0.04
C ASP A 135 -18.85 1.47 -0.95
N ARG A 136 -18.33 2.03 -2.04
CA ARG A 136 -17.43 1.34 -2.96
C ARG A 136 -16.09 0.98 -2.29
N TYR A 137 -15.48 1.92 -1.52
CA TYR A 137 -14.26 1.62 -0.75
C TYR A 137 -14.49 0.46 0.22
N VAL A 138 -15.57 0.49 0.99
CA VAL A 138 -15.91 -0.57 1.93
C VAL A 138 -16.19 -1.89 1.22
N THR A 139 -16.83 -1.84 0.04
CA THR A 139 -17.10 -3.03 -0.78
C THR A 139 -15.80 -3.66 -1.26
N ILE A 140 -14.86 -2.89 -1.80
CA ILE A 140 -13.54 -3.38 -2.21
C ILE A 140 -12.81 -3.99 -1.00
N LYS A 141 -12.74 -3.28 0.12
CA LYS A 141 -12.12 -3.75 1.36
C LYS A 141 -12.73 -5.09 1.84
N ASN A 142 -14.07 -5.22 1.81
CA ASN A 142 -14.75 -6.45 2.20
C ASN A 142 -14.42 -7.61 1.23
N HIS A 143 -14.30 -7.31 -0.05
CA HIS A 143 -13.88 -8.29 -1.06
C HIS A 143 -12.45 -8.78 -0.82
N LEU A 144 -11.50 -7.87 -0.53
CA LEU A 144 -10.13 -8.23 -0.18
C LEU A 144 -10.09 -9.12 1.07
N ARG A 145 -10.86 -8.77 2.11
CA ARG A 145 -11.00 -9.57 3.33
C ARG A 145 -11.58 -10.97 3.06
N LYS A 146 -12.65 -11.07 2.25
CA LYS A 146 -13.24 -12.36 1.86
C LYS A 146 -12.24 -13.29 1.18
N ASN A 147 -11.25 -12.73 0.48
CA ASN A 147 -10.16 -13.47 -0.13
C ASN A 147 -8.95 -13.64 0.81
N ASN A 148 -9.11 -13.42 2.13
CA ASN A 148 -8.06 -13.52 3.15
C ASN A 148 -6.79 -12.70 2.80
N TYR A 149 -6.93 -11.62 2.07
CA TYR A 149 -5.81 -10.79 1.60
C TYR A 149 -4.71 -11.59 0.89
N ASN A 150 -5.06 -12.72 0.27
CA ASN A 150 -4.10 -13.60 -0.38
C ASN A 150 -3.55 -12.96 -1.66
N PRO A 151 -2.29 -12.52 -1.68
CA PRO A 151 -1.75 -11.75 -2.80
C PRO A 151 -1.71 -12.55 -4.11
N LYS A 152 -1.62 -13.88 -4.07
CA LYS A 152 -1.64 -14.74 -5.26
C LYS A 152 -2.99 -14.72 -6.00
N LYS A 153 -4.09 -14.43 -5.26
CA LYS A 153 -5.45 -14.42 -5.82
C LYS A 153 -5.91 -13.00 -6.17
N LEU A 154 -5.51 -12.02 -5.38
CA LEU A 154 -6.09 -10.68 -5.40
C LEU A 154 -5.89 -9.95 -6.73
N TYR A 155 -4.77 -10.11 -7.42
CA TYR A 155 -4.53 -9.44 -8.69
C TYR A 155 -5.62 -9.74 -9.73
N LYS A 156 -6.05 -11.01 -9.82
CA LYS A 156 -7.11 -11.45 -10.76
C LYS A 156 -8.52 -11.25 -10.22
N ALA A 157 -8.69 -11.34 -8.90
CA ALA A 157 -10.00 -11.33 -8.26
C ALA A 157 -10.46 -9.94 -7.82
N SER A 158 -9.59 -8.93 -7.82
CA SER A 158 -9.92 -7.60 -7.29
C SER A 158 -11.04 -6.91 -8.07
N LEU A 159 -11.92 -6.23 -7.34
CA LEU A 159 -12.96 -5.36 -7.90
C LEU A 159 -12.41 -4.03 -8.42
N PHE A 160 -11.20 -3.67 -7.99
CA PHE A 160 -10.47 -2.47 -8.39
C PHE A 160 -9.02 -2.89 -8.64
N ASN A 161 -8.57 -2.77 -9.87
CA ASN A 161 -7.21 -3.13 -10.29
C ASN A 161 -6.74 -2.11 -11.32
N VAL A 162 -5.93 -1.15 -10.87
CA VAL A 162 -5.54 0.02 -11.65
C VAL A 162 -4.02 0.18 -11.67
N VAL A 163 -3.46 0.37 -12.83
CA VAL A 163 -2.09 0.81 -13.03
C VAL A 163 -2.07 2.34 -12.98
N ASP A 164 -1.63 2.88 -11.86
CA ASP A 164 -1.59 4.32 -11.63
C ASP A 164 -0.22 4.94 -11.95
N VAL A 165 -0.23 6.05 -12.68
CA VAL A 165 1.01 6.75 -13.10
C VAL A 165 1.76 7.31 -11.90
N GLY A 166 1.05 7.94 -10.94
CA GLY A 166 1.66 8.53 -9.76
C GLY A 166 2.33 7.48 -8.88
N PHE A 167 1.61 6.38 -8.60
CA PHE A 167 2.14 5.26 -7.84
C PHE A 167 3.39 4.64 -8.51
N ASN A 168 3.32 4.39 -9.82
CA ASN A 168 4.44 3.81 -10.56
C ASN A 168 5.64 4.78 -10.67
N SER A 169 5.41 6.08 -10.75
CA SER A 169 6.47 7.09 -10.70
C SER A 169 7.22 7.07 -9.36
N ILE A 170 6.47 6.94 -8.24
CA ILE A 170 7.06 6.77 -6.91
C ILE A 170 7.82 5.45 -6.83
N PHE A 171 7.25 4.35 -7.36
CA PHE A 171 7.89 3.04 -7.34
C PHE A 171 9.19 3.01 -8.14
N LEU A 172 9.20 3.60 -9.35
CA LEU A 172 10.40 3.75 -10.17
C LEU A 172 11.49 4.55 -9.44
N ARG A 173 11.13 5.68 -8.82
CA ARG A 173 12.08 6.48 -8.04
C ARG A 173 12.61 5.69 -6.85
N ALA A 174 11.74 5.01 -6.13
CA ALA A 174 12.12 4.18 -4.98
C ALA A 174 13.03 3.01 -5.38
N ASN A 175 12.78 2.36 -6.53
CA ASN A 175 13.65 1.32 -7.08
C ASN A 175 15.06 1.85 -7.38
N LYS A 176 15.15 3.02 -8.05
CA LYS A 176 16.44 3.67 -8.32
C LYS A 176 17.23 4.01 -7.05
N ASP A 177 16.56 4.52 -6.04
CA ASP A 177 17.20 4.85 -4.76
C ASP A 177 17.56 3.57 -3.97
N LEU A 178 16.74 2.51 -4.05
CA LEU A 178 17.05 1.21 -3.45
C LEU A 178 18.27 0.56 -4.10
N LEU A 179 18.41 0.60 -5.41
CA LEU A 179 19.60 0.09 -6.12
C LEU A 179 20.87 0.81 -5.65
N LYS A 180 20.83 2.15 -5.50
CA LYS A 180 21.96 2.90 -4.93
C LYS A 180 22.29 2.47 -3.51
N LEU A 181 21.27 2.24 -2.66
CA LEU A 181 21.48 1.74 -1.30
C LEU A 181 22.08 0.34 -1.28
N LEU A 182 21.60 -0.57 -2.13
CA LEU A 182 22.13 -1.93 -2.26
C LEU A 182 23.64 -1.88 -2.60
N ASN A 183 24.01 -1.09 -3.61
CA ASN A 183 25.40 -0.92 -4.02
C ASN A 183 26.27 -0.33 -2.89
N THR A 184 25.80 0.74 -2.22
CA THR A 184 26.54 1.39 -1.12
C THR A 184 26.80 0.43 0.05
N PHE A 185 25.91 -0.52 0.29
CA PHE A 185 26.03 -1.49 1.40
C PHE A 185 26.53 -2.87 0.98
N ASN A 186 27.02 -3.04 -0.25
CA ASN A 186 27.47 -4.31 -0.82
C ASN A 186 26.39 -5.41 -0.71
N LEU A 187 25.18 -5.09 -1.15
CA LEU A 187 24.05 -5.98 -1.31
C LEU A 187 23.67 -6.02 -2.78
N GLN A 188 23.10 -7.12 -3.26
CA GLN A 188 22.74 -7.30 -4.68
C GLN A 188 21.29 -7.76 -4.84
N SER A 189 20.67 -7.43 -5.98
CA SER A 189 19.39 -7.96 -6.41
C SER A 189 19.24 -7.86 -7.91
N THR A 190 19.57 -8.93 -8.61
CA THR A 190 19.41 -9.05 -10.08
C THR A 190 17.94 -8.86 -10.52
N GLU A 191 16.98 -9.32 -9.74
CA GLU A 191 15.55 -9.16 -10.03
C GLU A 191 15.13 -7.68 -10.04
N LEU A 192 15.68 -6.85 -9.14
CA LEU A 192 15.36 -5.42 -9.10
C LEU A 192 16.10 -4.64 -10.19
N GLU A 193 17.28 -5.10 -10.59
CA GLU A 193 18.09 -4.50 -11.68
C GLU A 193 17.44 -4.71 -13.04
N SER A 194 16.71 -5.84 -13.22
CA SER A 194 16.03 -6.17 -14.47
C SER A 194 14.61 -5.59 -14.59
N TYR A 195 14.05 -5.07 -13.50
CA TYR A 195 12.70 -4.51 -13.44
C TYR A 195 12.70 -2.98 -13.62
#